data_489fc6527559c6b92acea856a3cdb782
#
_entry.id   489fc6527559c6b92acea856a3cdb782
#
_cell.length_a   1.000
_cell.length_b   1.000
_cell.length_c   1.000
_cell.angle_alpha   90.00
_cell.angle_beta   90.00
_cell.angle_gamma   90.00
#
_symmetry.space_group_name_H-M   'P 1'
#
loop_
_entity.id
_entity.type
_entity.pdbx_description
1 polymer ?
#
loop_
_entity_poly.entity_id
_entity_poly.type
_entity_poly.pdbx_seq_one_letter_code
_entity_poly.pdbx_strand_id
1 'polypeptide(L)'
;MLSISVKEFLYWEKKQLSKGGDQQSFEVLLDCIGGIPPCDLNLLRINSAGSLYLKKNLEHLESIWEDHLFNSSPIQYLCGVTYWRDLKLKVTDKVLIPRSETELIIEIVFKIFGKQSQKLIFAELGTGSGAISIALAL
;
A
#
# COMPACT_ATOMS: atom_id res chain seq x y z
N MET A 1 -10.49 9.15 16.36
CA MET A 1 -9.79 9.92 15.34
C MET A 1 -9.14 11.11 16.01
N LEU A 2 -7.88 11.37 15.69
CA LEU A 2 -7.12 12.47 16.28
C LEU A 2 -7.08 13.61 15.28
N SER A 3 -7.46 14.82 15.71
CA SER A 3 -7.42 16.01 14.87
C SER A 3 -6.06 16.68 14.99
N ILE A 4 -5.49 17.06 13.87
CA ILE A 4 -4.21 17.78 13.78
C ILE A 4 -4.32 18.87 12.71
N SER A 5 -3.61 19.99 12.86
CA SER A 5 -3.58 21.00 11.81
C SER A 5 -2.79 20.48 10.60
N VAL A 6 -3.23 20.85 9.38
CA VAL A 6 -2.55 20.44 8.14
C VAL A 6 -1.09 20.92 8.13
N LYS A 7 -0.82 22.13 8.62
CA LYS A 7 0.55 22.66 8.70
C LYS A 7 1.47 21.84 9.60
N GLU A 8 0.98 21.42 10.76
CA GLU A 8 1.72 20.59 11.70
C GLU A 8 1.99 19.20 11.11
N PHE A 9 0.99 18.60 10.46
CA PHE A 9 1.14 17.34 9.76
C PHE A 9 2.20 17.40 8.63
N LEU A 10 2.14 18.41 7.78
CA LEU A 10 3.10 18.58 6.67
C LEU A 10 4.53 18.85 7.19
N TYR A 11 4.66 19.58 8.29
CA TYR A 11 5.96 19.74 8.95
C TYR A 11 6.51 18.41 9.47
N TRP A 12 5.66 17.61 10.11
CA TRP A 12 6.00 16.28 10.59
C TRP A 12 6.37 15.34 9.44
N GLU A 13 5.56 15.30 8.36
CA GLU A 13 5.85 14.52 7.14
C GLU A 13 7.24 14.83 6.60
N LYS A 14 7.55 16.12 6.41
CA LYS A 14 8.86 16.56 5.91
C LYS A 14 10.00 16.13 6.84
N LYS A 15 9.79 16.20 8.15
CA LYS A 15 10.76 15.75 9.15
C LYS A 15 11.00 14.25 9.04
N GLN A 16 9.95 13.43 8.88
CA GLN A 16 10.11 11.98 8.76
C GLN A 16 10.86 11.60 7.46
N LEU A 17 10.46 12.16 6.33
CA LEU A 17 11.12 11.91 5.05
C LEU A 17 12.58 12.36 5.04
N SER A 18 12.97 13.37 5.83
CA SER A 18 14.37 13.78 5.96
C SER A 18 15.24 12.76 6.74
N LYS A 19 14.64 11.82 7.48
CA LYS A 19 15.36 10.71 8.13
C LYS A 19 15.80 9.63 7.13
N GLY A 20 15.19 9.59 5.93
CA GLY A 20 15.44 8.60 4.88
C GLY A 20 14.16 7.93 4.39
N GLY A 21 14.33 6.90 3.55
CA GLY A 21 13.23 6.20 2.90
C GLY A 21 12.70 6.91 1.66
N ASP A 22 11.81 6.24 0.95
CA ASP A 22 11.18 6.78 -0.24
C ASP A 22 9.75 7.29 0.04
N GLN A 23 9.32 8.26 -0.75
CA GLN A 23 8.02 8.90 -0.59
C GLN A 23 6.87 7.91 -0.79
N GLN A 24 7.00 6.94 -1.69
CA GLN A 24 5.94 5.98 -1.99
C GLN A 24 5.67 5.06 -0.78
N SER A 25 6.72 4.57 -0.12
CA SER A 25 6.60 3.79 1.13
C SER A 25 5.93 4.61 2.24
N PHE A 26 6.27 5.89 2.34
CA PHE A 26 5.65 6.77 3.33
C PHE A 26 4.16 7.02 3.05
N GLU A 27 3.77 7.20 1.79
CA GLU A 27 2.37 7.33 1.37
C GLU A 27 1.56 6.06 1.66
N VAL A 28 2.16 4.87 1.47
CA VAL A 28 1.54 3.58 1.87
C VAL A 28 1.27 3.53 3.37
N LEU A 29 2.22 3.99 4.20
CA LEU A 29 2.03 4.08 5.64
C LEU A 29 0.85 5.00 6.00
N LEU A 30 0.80 6.18 5.39
CA LEU A 30 -0.25 7.17 5.63
C LEU A 30 -1.63 6.66 5.21
N ASP A 31 -1.74 6.00 4.07
CA ASP A 31 -3.00 5.41 3.61
C ASP A 31 -3.46 4.27 4.52
N CYS A 32 -2.60 3.29 4.74
CA CYS A 32 -2.97 2.06 5.43
C CYS A 32 -3.20 2.25 6.93
N ILE A 33 -2.33 3.00 7.60
CA ILE A 33 -2.32 3.17 9.05
C ILE A 33 -2.83 4.56 9.46
N GLY A 34 -2.39 5.61 8.76
CA GLY A 34 -2.80 6.99 9.02
C GLY A 34 -4.26 7.27 8.63
N GLY A 35 -4.73 6.60 7.59
CA GLY A 35 -6.07 6.76 7.03
C GLY A 35 -6.19 7.99 6.13
N ILE A 36 -5.10 8.40 5.48
CA ILE A 36 -5.04 9.48 4.50
C ILE A 36 -4.74 8.87 3.14
N PRO A 37 -5.73 8.74 2.25
CA PRO A 37 -5.51 8.26 0.89
C PRO A 37 -4.57 9.18 0.09
N PRO A 38 -3.83 8.66 -0.92
CA PRO A 38 -2.91 9.47 -1.72
C PRO A 38 -3.55 10.69 -2.41
N CYS A 39 -4.82 10.59 -2.83
CA CYS A 39 -5.55 11.72 -3.40
C CYS A 39 -5.73 12.86 -2.39
N ASP A 40 -6.10 12.53 -1.14
CA ASP A 40 -6.30 13.52 -0.09
C ASP A 40 -4.96 14.13 0.35
N LEU A 41 -3.90 13.32 0.42
CA LEU A 41 -2.56 13.78 0.74
C LEU A 41 -2.05 14.83 -0.26
N ASN A 42 -2.29 14.62 -1.55
CA ASN A 42 -1.94 15.60 -2.58
C ASN A 42 -2.72 16.92 -2.42
N LEU A 43 -4.00 16.84 -2.07
CA LEU A 43 -4.80 18.05 -1.78
C LEU A 43 -4.30 18.79 -0.55
N LEU A 44 -3.90 18.10 0.50
CA LEU A 44 -3.32 18.70 1.71
C LEU A 44 -2.00 19.41 1.42
N ARG A 45 -1.17 18.85 0.54
CA ARG A 45 0.11 19.47 0.11
C ARG A 45 -0.12 20.76 -0.70
N ILE A 46 -1.21 20.82 -1.47
CA ILE A 46 -1.57 22.04 -2.25
C ILE A 46 -2.22 23.09 -1.33
N ASN A 47 -3.10 22.67 -0.45
CA ASN A 47 -3.81 23.56 0.47
C ASN A 47 -3.54 23.17 1.93
N SER A 48 -2.60 23.89 2.54
CA SER A 48 -2.17 23.64 3.92
C SER A 48 -3.08 24.26 5.00
N ALA A 49 -4.26 24.75 4.64
CA ALA A 49 -5.21 25.31 5.59
C ALA A 49 -6.12 24.22 6.20
N GLY A 50 -6.58 24.45 7.44
CA GLY A 50 -7.54 23.57 8.10
C GLY A 50 -6.91 22.48 8.96
N SER A 51 -7.72 21.46 9.24
CA SER A 51 -7.35 20.31 10.07
C SER A 51 -7.67 19.02 9.36
N LEU A 52 -6.92 17.98 9.65
CA LEU A 52 -7.14 16.60 9.17
C LEU A 52 -7.34 15.65 10.35
N TYR A 53 -7.93 14.50 10.07
CA TYR A 53 -8.16 13.46 11.05
C TYR A 53 -7.30 12.24 10.74
N LEU A 54 -6.52 11.82 11.73
CA LEU A 54 -5.70 10.61 11.66
C LEU A 54 -6.40 9.45 12.39
N LYS A 55 -6.26 8.25 11.85
CA LYS A 55 -6.69 7.01 12.52
C LYS A 55 -5.76 6.65 13.69
N LYS A 56 -4.49 7.01 13.59
CA LYS A 56 -3.45 6.80 14.61
C LYS A 56 -2.71 8.11 14.88
N ASN A 57 -2.11 8.24 16.05
CA ASN A 57 -1.30 9.42 16.38
C ASN A 57 0.04 9.43 15.62
N LEU A 58 0.67 10.58 15.56
CA LEU A 58 1.94 10.77 14.86
C LEU A 58 3.07 9.90 15.45
N GLU A 59 3.09 9.71 16.77
CA GLU A 59 4.08 8.86 17.45
C GLU A 59 4.01 7.40 16.97
N HIS A 60 2.81 6.86 16.80
CA HIS A 60 2.61 5.51 16.28
C HIS A 60 3.07 5.39 14.82
N LEU A 61 2.74 6.37 13.99
CA LEU A 61 3.18 6.42 12.58
C LEU A 61 4.70 6.55 12.50
N GLU A 62 5.31 7.39 13.35
CA GLU A 62 6.75 7.54 13.44
C GLU A 62 7.44 6.25 13.84
N SER A 63 6.93 5.53 14.85
CA SER A 63 7.47 4.24 15.28
C SER A 63 7.49 3.20 14.15
N ILE A 64 6.42 3.12 13.33
CA ILE A 64 6.37 2.20 12.18
C ILE A 64 7.36 2.66 11.10
N TRP A 65 7.47 3.96 10.85
CA TRP A 65 8.41 4.50 9.89
C TRP A 65 9.86 4.23 10.28
N GLU A 66 10.18 4.40 11.54
CA GLU A 66 11.52 4.09 12.09
C GLU A 66 11.82 2.59 11.99
N ASP A 67 10.86 1.71 12.24
CA ASP A 67 11.03 0.27 12.06
C ASP A 67 11.32 -0.08 10.58
N HIS A 68 10.61 0.57 9.65
CA HIS A 68 10.90 0.45 8.22
C HIS A 68 12.34 0.86 7.87
N LEU A 69 12.80 2.00 8.40
CA LEU A 69 14.12 2.54 8.09
C LEU A 69 15.27 1.75 8.72
N PHE A 70 15.16 1.41 10.01
CA PHE A 70 16.27 0.83 10.77
C PHE A 70 16.35 -0.69 10.65
N ASN A 71 15.21 -1.39 10.52
CA ASN A 71 15.17 -2.84 10.40
C ASN A 71 15.05 -3.31 8.94
N SER A 72 15.04 -2.38 7.97
CA SER A 72 14.85 -2.68 6.54
C SER A 72 13.61 -3.53 6.26
N SER A 73 12.59 -3.41 7.11
CA SER A 73 11.33 -4.13 6.96
C SER A 73 10.49 -3.48 5.86
N PRO A 74 10.06 -4.21 4.83
CA PRO A 74 9.14 -3.66 3.83
C PRO A 74 7.91 -3.06 4.47
N ILE A 75 7.56 -1.84 4.09
CA ILE A 75 6.43 -1.11 4.68
C ILE A 75 5.11 -1.88 4.56
N GLN A 76 4.93 -2.68 3.51
CA GLN A 76 3.77 -3.52 3.29
C GLN A 76 3.59 -4.57 4.38
N TYR A 77 4.69 -5.14 4.92
CA TYR A 77 4.62 -6.09 6.03
C TYR A 77 4.24 -5.40 7.33
N LEU A 78 4.77 -4.20 7.58
CA LEU A 78 4.44 -3.41 8.77
C LEU A 78 2.97 -2.93 8.73
N CYS A 79 2.47 -2.62 7.54
CA CYS A 79 1.06 -2.28 7.31
C CYS A 79 0.14 -3.51 7.24
N GLY A 80 0.68 -4.72 7.02
CA GLY A 80 -0.07 -5.95 6.85
C GLY A 80 -0.84 -6.05 5.54
N VAL A 81 -0.61 -5.12 4.60
CA VAL A 81 -1.31 -5.06 3.32
C VAL A 81 -0.38 -4.60 2.21
N THR A 82 -0.71 -5.02 0.98
CA THR A 82 -0.13 -4.49 -0.26
C THR A 82 -1.22 -4.25 -1.29
N TYR A 83 -1.00 -3.28 -2.18
CA TYR A 83 -1.82 -3.07 -3.35
C TYR A 83 -1.14 -3.71 -4.55
N TRP A 84 -1.90 -4.47 -5.33
CA TRP A 84 -1.43 -5.11 -6.54
C TRP A 84 -2.57 -5.14 -7.54
N ARG A 85 -2.39 -4.49 -8.70
CA ARG A 85 -3.50 -4.12 -9.60
C ARG A 85 -4.60 -3.39 -8.79
N ASP A 86 -5.84 -3.79 -8.98
CA ASP A 86 -7.01 -3.25 -8.25
C ASP A 86 -7.29 -3.99 -6.92
N LEU A 87 -6.36 -4.87 -6.50
CA LEU A 87 -6.52 -5.70 -5.32
C LEU A 87 -5.80 -5.10 -4.11
N LYS A 88 -6.46 -5.13 -2.97
CA LYS A 88 -5.86 -4.93 -1.66
C LYS A 88 -5.67 -6.29 -0.99
N LEU A 89 -4.43 -6.74 -0.91
CA LEU A 89 -4.07 -8.07 -0.42
C LEU A 89 -3.47 -7.99 0.99
N LYS A 90 -3.83 -8.96 1.85
CA LYS A 90 -3.15 -9.14 3.13
C LYS A 90 -1.80 -9.78 2.90
N VAL A 91 -0.76 -9.25 3.54
CA VAL A 91 0.60 -9.79 3.51
C VAL A 91 1.21 -9.81 4.90
N THR A 92 2.10 -10.75 5.11
CA THR A 92 2.95 -10.86 6.31
C THR A 92 4.36 -11.21 5.86
N ASP A 93 5.31 -11.18 6.77
CA ASP A 93 6.70 -11.62 6.56
C ASP A 93 6.85 -13.07 6.07
N LYS A 94 5.78 -13.87 6.16
CA LYS A 94 5.73 -15.28 5.70
C LYS A 94 5.26 -15.41 4.25
N VAL A 95 4.86 -14.32 3.60
CA VAL A 95 4.30 -14.33 2.25
C VAL A 95 5.04 -13.32 1.38
N LEU A 96 5.50 -13.75 0.21
CA LEU A 96 6.14 -12.84 -0.75
C LEU A 96 5.16 -11.74 -1.19
N ILE A 97 5.60 -10.49 -1.11
CA ILE A 97 4.87 -9.36 -1.69
C ILE A 97 4.82 -9.54 -3.20
N PRO A 98 3.64 -9.58 -3.83
CA PRO A 98 3.54 -9.76 -5.28
C PRO A 98 4.25 -8.63 -6.02
N ARG A 99 5.03 -9.01 -7.04
CA ARG A 99 5.76 -8.06 -7.87
C ARG A 99 4.86 -7.49 -8.97
N SER A 100 5.10 -6.24 -9.36
CA SER A 100 4.37 -5.60 -10.46
C SER A 100 4.53 -6.36 -11.78
N GLU A 101 5.73 -6.90 -12.05
CA GLU A 101 6.01 -7.67 -13.25
C GLU A 101 5.12 -8.93 -13.38
N THR A 102 4.66 -9.46 -12.26
CA THR A 102 3.76 -10.62 -12.22
C THR A 102 2.38 -10.30 -12.82
N GLU A 103 2.00 -9.04 -12.89
CA GLU A 103 0.76 -8.59 -13.51
C GLU A 103 0.67 -8.99 -15.01
N LEU A 104 1.81 -9.09 -15.69
CA LEU A 104 1.89 -9.54 -17.06
C LEU A 104 1.26 -10.93 -17.28
N ILE A 105 1.34 -11.81 -16.27
CA ILE A 105 0.71 -13.13 -16.35
C ILE A 105 -0.80 -13.00 -16.57
N ILE A 106 -1.44 -12.08 -15.86
CA ILE A 106 -2.89 -11.84 -15.96
C ILE A 106 -3.23 -11.36 -17.38
N GLU A 107 -2.46 -10.40 -17.90
CA GLU A 107 -2.67 -9.88 -19.27
C GLU A 107 -2.52 -10.98 -20.33
N ILE A 108 -1.53 -11.86 -20.18
CA ILE A 108 -1.30 -12.98 -21.10
C ILE A 108 -2.48 -13.97 -21.03
N VAL A 109 -2.93 -14.33 -19.82
CA VAL A 109 -4.06 -15.25 -19.66
C VAL A 109 -5.33 -14.68 -20.29
N PHE A 110 -5.65 -13.42 -20.04
CA PHE A 110 -6.81 -12.78 -20.67
C PHE A 110 -6.68 -12.67 -22.19
N LYS A 111 -5.49 -12.41 -22.71
CA LYS A 111 -5.25 -12.38 -24.17
C LYS A 111 -5.48 -13.75 -24.83
N ILE A 112 -5.07 -14.83 -24.17
CA ILE A 112 -5.19 -16.19 -24.73
C ILE A 112 -6.60 -16.74 -24.53
N PHE A 113 -7.20 -16.57 -23.37
CA PHE A 113 -8.42 -17.25 -22.95
C PHE A 113 -9.65 -16.34 -22.81
N GLY A 114 -9.48 -15.04 -22.67
CA GLY A 114 -10.56 -14.09 -22.34
C GLY A 114 -11.68 -13.99 -23.41
N LYS A 115 -11.48 -14.56 -24.61
CA LYS A 115 -12.52 -14.64 -25.66
C LYS A 115 -13.27 -15.98 -25.66
N GLN A 116 -12.93 -16.90 -24.77
CA GLN A 116 -13.56 -18.20 -24.71
C GLN A 116 -14.86 -18.11 -23.90
N SER A 117 -15.93 -18.67 -24.45
CA SER A 117 -17.22 -18.79 -23.75
C SER A 117 -17.27 -19.98 -22.78
N GLN A 118 -16.24 -20.80 -22.76
CA GLN A 118 -16.17 -21.96 -21.88
C GLN A 118 -15.65 -21.59 -20.50
N LYS A 119 -16.22 -22.21 -19.47
CA LYS A 119 -15.74 -22.09 -18.09
C LYS A 119 -14.35 -22.74 -17.97
N LEU A 120 -13.35 -21.95 -17.62
CA LEU A 120 -11.99 -22.42 -17.41
C LEU A 120 -11.77 -22.80 -15.95
N ILE A 121 -10.92 -23.80 -15.74
CA ILE A 121 -10.45 -24.19 -14.41
C ILE A 121 -8.94 -23.92 -14.37
N PHE A 122 -8.54 -23.12 -13.41
CA PHE A 122 -7.12 -22.77 -13.17
C PHE A 122 -6.63 -23.48 -11.91
N ALA A 123 -5.37 -23.88 -11.93
CA ALA A 123 -4.64 -24.32 -10.75
C ALA A 123 -3.36 -23.49 -10.62
N GLU A 124 -3.15 -22.89 -9.46
CA GLU A 124 -1.95 -22.13 -9.13
C GLU A 124 -1.14 -22.90 -8.10
N LEU A 125 0.15 -23.15 -8.40
CA LEU A 125 1.10 -23.76 -7.48
C LEU A 125 1.97 -22.67 -6.89
N GLY A 126 2.12 -22.65 -5.55
CA GLY A 126 2.88 -21.60 -4.88
C GLY A 126 2.11 -20.29 -4.81
N THR A 127 0.85 -20.34 -4.52
CA THR A 127 -0.13 -19.21 -4.51
C THR A 127 0.33 -17.95 -3.74
N GLY A 128 1.18 -18.06 -2.72
CA GLY A 128 1.63 -16.91 -1.94
C GLY A 128 0.46 -16.12 -1.34
N SER A 129 0.33 -14.84 -1.74
CA SER A 129 -0.78 -13.95 -1.31
C SER A 129 -2.12 -14.25 -2.02
N GLY A 130 -2.13 -15.15 -3.00
CA GLY A 130 -3.30 -15.43 -3.84
C GLY A 130 -3.52 -14.38 -4.95
N ALA A 131 -2.55 -13.51 -5.20
CA ALA A 131 -2.71 -12.39 -6.12
C ALA A 131 -3.17 -12.82 -7.51
N ILE A 132 -2.52 -13.83 -8.11
CA ILE A 132 -2.84 -14.32 -9.45
C ILE A 132 -4.21 -14.98 -9.47
N SER A 133 -4.47 -15.93 -8.54
CA SER A 133 -5.75 -16.64 -8.48
C SER A 133 -6.93 -15.69 -8.28
N ILE A 134 -6.78 -14.70 -7.38
CA ILE A 134 -7.85 -13.71 -7.12
C ILE A 134 -8.08 -12.87 -8.38
N ALA A 135 -7.01 -12.36 -9.01
CA ALA A 135 -7.13 -11.52 -10.21
C ALA A 135 -7.72 -12.27 -11.42
N LEU A 136 -7.52 -13.58 -11.51
CA LEU A 136 -8.11 -14.40 -12.59
C LEU A 136 -9.57 -14.80 -12.29
N ALA A 137 -10.01 -14.72 -11.02
CA ALA A 137 -11.37 -15.08 -10.63
C ALA A 137 -12.37 -13.93 -10.69
N LEU A 138 -11.88 -12.67 -10.77
CA LEU A 138 -12.70 -11.45 -10.87
C LEU A 138 -12.98 -11.06 -12.31
#